data_259d73718d1115f39f4d9bc4347b3f75
#
_entry.id   259d73718d1115f39f4d9bc4347b3f75
#
_cell.length_a   1.000
_cell.length_b   1.000
_cell.length_c   1.000
_cell.angle_alpha   90.00
_cell.angle_beta   90.00
_cell.angle_gamma   90.00
#
_symmetry.space_group_name_H-M   'P 1'
#
loop_
_entity.id
_entity.type
_entity.pdbx_description
1 polymer ?
#
loop_
_entity_poly.entity_id
_entity_poly.type
_entity_poly.pdbx_seq_one_letter_code
_entity_poly.pdbx_strand_id
1 'polypeptide(L)'
;MGENVKKQKKSGSINAFVIVFLVIVGCYIMSLFISPGAFDREVLNGRTVVIANSFHTTEKTYLGPQAIFQSIPNGLVSSGGMMFLVMLVAGCIEVYKRTGALNKGVARILSKSEAVGSEKILVLIMIIFGSLGGFLGWNEQIVPFIPIVLSLVLALGYDLMTGIACSAMIDMISFSFSPTSVYTVGISHEVAELPMFSGFAFRLILLCVADFIIILYVLRYARGVRN
;
A
#
# COMPACT_ATOMS: atom_id res chain seq x y z
N MET A 1 43.23 -10.83 -27.09
CA MET A 1 42.69 -10.95 -25.73
C MET A 1 41.22 -10.51 -25.80
N GLY A 2 40.35 -11.46 -26.07
CA GLY A 2 38.94 -11.19 -26.43
C GLY A 2 38.08 -11.08 -25.18
N GLU A 3 37.45 -9.95 -25.02
CA GLU A 3 36.53 -9.63 -23.94
C GLU A 3 35.19 -10.32 -24.21
N ASN A 4 34.92 -11.37 -23.47
CA ASN A 4 33.63 -12.06 -23.43
C ASN A 4 32.60 -11.17 -22.70
N VAL A 5 31.96 -10.26 -23.41
CA VAL A 5 30.75 -9.57 -22.95
C VAL A 5 29.62 -10.59 -22.88
N LYS A 6 29.38 -11.18 -21.71
CA LYS A 6 28.18 -11.97 -21.43
C LYS A 6 26.96 -11.09 -21.67
N LYS A 7 26.25 -11.34 -22.79
CA LYS A 7 24.91 -10.80 -23.03
C LYS A 7 24.03 -11.20 -21.85
N GLN A 8 23.76 -10.28 -20.95
CA GLN A 8 22.69 -10.43 -19.95
C GLN A 8 21.38 -10.63 -20.72
N LYS A 9 20.83 -11.83 -20.58
CA LYS A 9 19.51 -12.17 -21.07
C LYS A 9 18.53 -11.19 -20.43
N LYS A 10 18.01 -10.21 -21.18
CA LYS A 10 16.93 -9.33 -20.75
C LYS A 10 15.77 -10.25 -20.39
N SER A 11 15.57 -10.48 -19.09
CA SER A 11 14.31 -11.00 -18.56
C SER A 11 13.24 -10.00 -19.00
N GLY A 12 12.38 -10.42 -19.91
CA GLY A 12 11.30 -9.58 -20.40
C GLY A 12 10.34 -9.30 -19.24
N SER A 13 10.55 -8.20 -18.54
CA SER A 13 9.53 -7.71 -17.60
C SER A 13 8.30 -7.35 -18.43
N ILE A 14 7.22 -8.07 -18.19
CA ILE A 14 5.93 -7.77 -18.83
C ILE A 14 5.55 -6.35 -18.37
N ASN A 15 5.23 -5.49 -19.35
CA ASN A 15 4.84 -4.12 -19.05
C ASN A 15 3.58 -4.12 -18.19
N ALA A 16 3.58 -3.35 -17.09
CA ALA A 16 2.45 -3.25 -16.17
C ALA A 16 1.14 -2.89 -16.88
N PHE A 17 1.19 -2.05 -17.93
CA PHE A 17 0.00 -1.71 -18.72
C PHE A 17 -0.58 -2.92 -19.45
N VAL A 18 0.27 -3.84 -19.94
CA VAL A 18 -0.18 -5.07 -20.58
C VAL A 18 -0.90 -5.96 -19.57
N ILE A 19 -0.36 -6.09 -18.36
CA ILE A 19 -0.99 -6.87 -17.28
C ILE A 19 -2.37 -6.30 -16.95
N VAL A 20 -2.45 -4.99 -16.73
CA VAL A 20 -3.74 -4.32 -16.42
C VAL A 20 -4.74 -4.53 -17.55
N PHE A 21 -4.33 -4.36 -18.81
CA PHE A 21 -5.20 -4.58 -19.96
C PHE A 21 -5.70 -6.03 -20.04
N LEU A 22 -4.84 -7.01 -19.82
CA LEU A 22 -5.21 -8.43 -19.79
C LEU A 22 -6.21 -8.72 -18.65
N VAL A 23 -6.05 -8.10 -17.48
CA VAL A 23 -7.02 -8.23 -16.38
C VAL A 23 -8.37 -7.64 -16.77
N ILE A 24 -8.42 -6.46 -17.40
CA ILE A 24 -9.66 -5.84 -17.88
C ILE A 24 -10.38 -6.77 -18.87
N VAL A 25 -9.63 -7.31 -19.85
CA VAL A 25 -10.19 -8.26 -20.83
C VAL A 25 -10.68 -9.54 -20.15
N GLY A 26 -9.91 -10.07 -19.18
CA GLY A 26 -10.28 -11.24 -18.39
C GLY A 26 -11.61 -11.01 -17.62
N CYS A 27 -11.72 -9.90 -16.92
CA CYS A 27 -12.95 -9.51 -16.20
C CYS A 27 -14.14 -9.35 -17.17
N TYR A 28 -13.92 -8.75 -18.34
CA TYR A 28 -14.97 -8.64 -19.36
C TYR A 28 -15.46 -10.02 -19.83
N ILE A 29 -14.53 -10.93 -20.15
CA ILE A 29 -14.88 -12.30 -20.55
C ILE A 29 -15.64 -13.01 -19.42
N MET A 30 -15.19 -12.92 -18.18
CA MET A 30 -15.87 -13.51 -17.03
C MET A 30 -17.30 -12.94 -16.86
N SER A 31 -17.50 -11.64 -17.08
CA SER A 31 -18.82 -11.01 -16.99
C SER A 31 -19.83 -11.54 -18.02
N LEU A 32 -19.35 -12.12 -19.13
CA LEU A 32 -20.23 -12.75 -20.12
C LEU A 32 -20.83 -14.08 -19.62
N PHE A 33 -20.13 -14.76 -18.72
CA PHE A 33 -20.56 -16.06 -18.18
C PHE A 33 -21.30 -15.94 -16.84
N ILE A 34 -21.04 -14.91 -16.07
CA ILE A 34 -21.65 -14.70 -14.75
C ILE A 34 -23.00 -14.01 -14.93
N SER A 35 -24.05 -14.59 -14.33
CA SER A 35 -25.35 -13.95 -14.28
C SER A 35 -25.36 -12.86 -13.20
N PRO A 36 -25.84 -11.65 -13.51
CA PRO A 36 -25.95 -10.59 -12.51
C PRO A 36 -27.03 -10.94 -11.48
N GLY A 37 -26.80 -10.54 -10.24
CA GLY A 37 -27.79 -10.67 -9.18
C GLY A 37 -27.70 -9.47 -8.24
N ALA A 38 -28.81 -9.20 -7.57
CA ALA A 38 -28.91 -8.14 -6.57
C ALA A 38 -29.56 -8.67 -5.31
N PHE A 39 -29.32 -7.96 -4.20
CA PHE A 39 -30.03 -8.14 -2.96
C PHE A 39 -30.99 -6.97 -2.77
N ASP A 40 -32.17 -7.24 -2.21
CA ASP A 40 -33.06 -6.17 -1.76
C ASP A 40 -32.43 -5.43 -0.59
N ARG A 41 -32.62 -4.13 -0.54
CA ARG A 41 -32.05 -3.25 0.47
C ARG A 41 -33.13 -2.45 1.15
N GLU A 42 -33.05 -2.37 2.47
CA GLU A 42 -33.94 -1.57 3.31
C GLU A 42 -33.11 -0.53 4.09
N VAL A 43 -33.73 0.63 4.32
CA VAL A 43 -33.09 1.68 5.13
C VAL A 43 -33.52 1.51 6.59
N LEU A 44 -32.64 0.94 7.43
CA LEU A 44 -32.82 0.80 8.87
C LEU A 44 -31.93 1.81 9.59
N ASN A 45 -32.53 2.66 10.41
CA ASN A 45 -31.82 3.66 11.20
C ASN A 45 -30.87 4.58 10.39
N GLY A 46 -31.29 4.96 9.17
CA GLY A 46 -30.50 5.82 8.29
C GLY A 46 -29.33 5.12 7.57
N ARG A 47 -29.25 3.79 7.65
CA ARG A 47 -28.30 2.95 6.91
C ARG A 47 -29.04 2.04 5.94
N THR A 48 -28.49 1.88 4.76
CA THR A 48 -28.98 0.92 3.78
C THR A 48 -28.44 -0.45 4.12
N VAL A 49 -29.32 -1.38 4.51
CA VAL A 49 -28.98 -2.73 4.95
C VAL A 49 -29.48 -3.74 3.93
N VAL A 50 -28.75 -4.81 3.69
CA VAL A 50 -29.15 -5.91 2.82
C VAL A 50 -30.12 -6.82 3.55
N ILE A 51 -31.26 -7.14 2.91
CA ILE A 51 -32.23 -8.08 3.47
C ILE A 51 -31.70 -9.51 3.30
N ALA A 52 -31.63 -10.25 4.42
CA ALA A 52 -31.14 -11.63 4.39
C ALA A 52 -32.04 -12.50 3.48
N ASN A 53 -31.43 -13.39 2.68
CA ASN A 53 -32.10 -14.28 1.73
C ASN A 53 -32.88 -13.61 0.60
N SER A 54 -32.64 -12.32 0.31
CA SER A 54 -33.29 -11.56 -0.77
C SER A 54 -32.56 -11.65 -2.12
N PHE A 55 -31.57 -12.53 -2.25
CA PHE A 55 -30.84 -12.65 -3.51
C PHE A 55 -31.76 -13.03 -4.66
N HIS A 56 -31.78 -12.20 -5.70
CA HIS A 56 -32.47 -12.49 -6.94
C HIS A 56 -31.57 -12.17 -8.15
N THR A 57 -31.76 -12.94 -9.21
CA THR A 57 -31.09 -12.68 -10.49
C THR A 57 -31.73 -11.50 -11.18
N THR A 58 -30.95 -10.54 -11.62
CA THR A 58 -31.40 -9.39 -12.42
C THR A 58 -31.22 -9.66 -13.91
N GLU A 59 -31.92 -8.89 -14.73
CA GLU A 59 -31.77 -8.99 -16.18
C GLU A 59 -30.30 -8.67 -16.58
N LYS A 60 -29.77 -9.53 -17.45
CA LYS A 60 -28.41 -9.40 -17.91
C LYS A 60 -28.29 -8.28 -18.94
N THR A 61 -27.70 -7.17 -18.57
CA THR A 61 -27.34 -6.13 -19.53
C THR A 61 -26.07 -6.56 -20.26
N TYR A 62 -26.17 -6.78 -21.56
CA TYR A 62 -25.01 -7.10 -22.39
C TYR A 62 -24.13 -5.88 -22.56
N LEU A 63 -22.97 -5.93 -21.95
CA LEU A 63 -21.91 -4.94 -22.15
C LEU A 63 -21.24 -5.22 -23.51
N GLY A 64 -21.34 -4.27 -24.45
CA GLY A 64 -20.63 -4.37 -25.72
C GLY A 64 -19.11 -4.31 -25.53
N PRO A 65 -18.29 -4.69 -26.54
CA PRO A 65 -16.82 -4.63 -26.47
C PRO A 65 -16.27 -3.25 -26.12
N GLN A 66 -17.02 -2.21 -26.37
CA GLN A 66 -16.71 -0.82 -25.98
C GLN A 66 -16.52 -0.64 -24.46
N ALA A 67 -17.11 -1.52 -23.64
CA ALA A 67 -16.97 -1.48 -22.19
C ALA A 67 -15.50 -1.65 -21.75
N ILE A 68 -14.70 -2.42 -22.49
CA ILE A 68 -13.26 -2.59 -22.25
C ILE A 68 -12.56 -1.23 -22.35
N PHE A 69 -12.86 -0.45 -23.38
CA PHE A 69 -12.24 0.85 -23.58
C PHE A 69 -12.79 1.91 -22.64
N GLN A 70 -14.07 1.85 -22.31
CA GLN A 70 -14.71 2.78 -21.35
C GLN A 70 -14.27 2.53 -19.91
N SER A 71 -13.86 1.31 -19.55
CA SER A 71 -13.36 1.00 -18.21
C SER A 71 -12.08 1.78 -17.86
N ILE A 72 -11.24 2.10 -18.85
CA ILE A 72 -9.99 2.83 -18.65
C ILE A 72 -10.24 4.27 -18.17
N PRO A 73 -10.96 5.14 -18.92
CA PRO A 73 -11.26 6.49 -18.46
C PRO A 73 -12.12 6.50 -17.19
N ASN A 74 -13.06 5.58 -17.05
CA ASN A 74 -13.88 5.48 -15.85
C ASN A 74 -13.04 5.13 -14.61
N GLY A 75 -12.10 4.19 -14.74
CA GLY A 75 -11.15 3.86 -13.68
C GLY A 75 -10.24 5.03 -13.30
N LEU A 76 -9.73 5.77 -14.29
CA LEU A 76 -8.92 6.97 -14.06
C LEU A 76 -9.72 8.08 -13.32
N VAL A 77 -10.95 8.32 -13.70
CA VAL A 77 -11.82 9.28 -13.03
C VAL A 77 -12.13 8.84 -11.60
N SER A 78 -12.45 7.58 -11.40
CA SER A 78 -12.73 7.01 -10.08
C SER A 78 -11.52 7.10 -9.13
N SER A 79 -10.31 6.87 -9.66
CA SER A 79 -9.05 6.96 -8.89
C SER A 79 -8.45 8.37 -8.86
N GLY A 80 -9.07 9.34 -9.53
CA GLY A 80 -8.50 10.67 -9.75
C GLY A 80 -8.14 11.41 -8.46
N GLY A 81 -8.98 11.34 -7.43
CA GLY A 81 -8.72 11.95 -6.13
C GLY A 81 -7.45 11.42 -5.46
N MET A 82 -7.26 10.09 -5.50
CA MET A 82 -6.06 9.45 -4.95
C MET A 82 -4.81 9.81 -5.75
N MET A 83 -4.90 9.77 -7.08
CA MET A 83 -3.77 10.16 -7.95
C MET A 83 -3.35 11.61 -7.70
N PHE A 84 -4.32 12.53 -7.58
CA PHE A 84 -4.04 13.94 -7.29
C PHE A 84 -3.38 14.12 -5.92
N LEU A 85 -3.86 13.41 -4.89
CA LEU A 85 -3.26 13.43 -3.56
C LEU A 85 -1.80 12.99 -3.58
N VAL A 86 -1.49 11.87 -4.24
CA VAL A 86 -0.10 11.36 -4.36
C VAL A 86 0.79 12.36 -5.10
N MET A 87 0.30 12.95 -6.19
CA MET A 87 1.04 13.98 -6.93
C MET A 87 1.31 15.22 -6.09
N LEU A 88 0.34 15.68 -5.30
CA LEU A 88 0.47 16.84 -4.43
C LEU A 88 1.51 16.57 -3.32
N VAL A 89 1.43 15.41 -2.67
CA VAL A 89 2.41 14.99 -1.66
C VAL A 89 3.82 14.90 -2.25
N ALA A 90 3.96 14.29 -3.44
CA ALA A 90 5.25 14.21 -4.12
C ALA A 90 5.82 15.60 -4.45
N GLY A 91 4.97 16.53 -4.88
CA GLY A 91 5.34 17.92 -5.11
C GLY A 91 5.82 18.63 -3.83
N CYS A 92 5.13 18.45 -2.71
CA CYS A 92 5.54 18.98 -1.42
C CYS A 92 6.91 18.45 -1.00
N ILE A 93 7.15 17.14 -1.17
CA ILE A 93 8.44 16.53 -0.84
C ILE A 93 9.56 17.09 -1.71
N GLU A 94 9.31 17.31 -3.00
CA GLU A 94 10.31 17.93 -3.89
C GLU A 94 10.65 19.35 -3.46
N VAL A 95 9.69 20.13 -2.99
CA VAL A 95 9.94 21.45 -2.39
C VAL A 95 10.84 21.30 -1.15
N TYR A 96 10.54 20.40 -0.23
CA TYR A 96 11.38 20.14 0.94
C TYR A 96 12.81 19.72 0.58
N LYS A 97 12.99 18.92 -0.49
CA LYS A 97 14.32 18.57 -1.00
C LYS A 97 15.08 19.81 -1.47
N ARG A 98 14.44 20.67 -2.27
CA ARG A 98 15.06 21.87 -2.82
C ARG A 98 15.42 22.91 -1.77
N THR A 99 14.66 23.02 -0.69
CA THR A 99 15.01 23.88 0.45
C THR A 99 16.20 23.38 1.27
N GLY A 100 16.66 22.16 1.02
CA GLY A 100 17.69 21.50 1.79
C GLY A 100 17.25 21.06 3.19
N ALA A 101 15.97 21.23 3.53
CA ALA A 101 15.42 20.84 4.84
C ALA A 101 15.58 19.34 5.11
N LEU A 102 15.36 18.50 4.10
CA LEU A 102 15.53 17.06 4.20
C LEU A 102 17.00 16.69 4.47
N ASN A 103 17.94 17.28 3.76
CA ASN A 103 19.36 17.03 3.95
C ASN A 103 19.82 17.42 5.36
N LYS A 104 19.34 18.57 5.87
CA LYS A 104 19.60 19.00 7.25
C LYS A 104 18.96 18.07 8.27
N GLY A 105 17.74 17.59 8.01
CA GLY A 105 17.05 16.61 8.84
C GLY A 105 17.83 15.29 8.93
N VAL A 106 18.21 14.73 7.78
CA VAL A 106 19.03 13.52 7.68
C VAL A 106 20.37 13.71 8.41
N ALA A 107 21.10 14.82 8.17
CA ALA A 107 22.36 15.11 8.84
C ALA A 107 22.21 15.21 10.36
N ARG A 108 21.10 15.79 10.85
CA ARG A 108 20.82 15.87 12.29
C ARG A 108 20.53 14.50 12.92
N ILE A 109 19.84 13.63 12.20
CA ILE A 109 19.62 12.24 12.65
C ILE A 109 20.94 11.48 12.66
N LEU A 110 21.76 11.64 11.63
CA LEU A 110 23.09 11.01 11.55
C LEU A 110 24.01 11.46 12.69
N SER A 111 24.05 12.75 13.01
CA SER A 111 24.87 13.25 14.13
C SER A 111 24.46 12.68 15.50
N LYS A 112 23.19 12.26 15.63
CA LYS A 112 22.71 11.59 16.84
C LYS A 112 22.83 10.06 16.77
N SER A 113 23.10 9.49 15.59
CA SER A 113 23.15 8.04 15.40
C SER A 113 24.29 7.38 16.17
N GLU A 114 25.40 8.07 16.37
CA GLU A 114 26.53 7.60 17.21
C GLU A 114 26.13 7.45 18.69
N ALA A 115 25.31 8.38 19.19
CA ALA A 115 24.85 8.35 20.58
C ALA A 115 23.67 7.40 20.81
N VAL A 116 22.72 7.34 19.86
CA VAL A 116 21.49 6.57 19.97
C VAL A 116 21.63 5.13 19.48
N GLY A 117 22.52 4.90 18.51
CA GLY A 117 22.67 3.64 17.79
C GLY A 117 21.79 3.56 16.54
N SER A 118 22.41 3.18 15.43
CA SER A 118 21.74 3.13 14.12
C SER A 118 20.57 2.14 14.07
N GLU A 119 20.64 1.02 14.82
CA GLU A 119 19.54 0.06 14.91
C GLU A 119 18.28 0.66 15.54
N LYS A 120 18.41 1.50 16.56
CA LYS A 120 17.27 2.17 17.19
C LYS A 120 16.61 3.17 16.25
N ILE A 121 17.38 3.78 15.36
CA ILE A 121 16.84 4.65 14.30
C ILE A 121 16.02 3.83 13.30
N LEU A 122 16.49 2.66 12.88
CA LEU A 122 15.70 1.76 12.04
C LEU A 122 14.36 1.36 12.69
N VAL A 123 14.42 1.00 14.00
CA VAL A 123 13.20 0.67 14.75
C VAL A 123 12.23 1.86 14.79
N LEU A 124 12.75 3.07 15.04
CA LEU A 124 11.92 4.27 15.08
C LEU A 124 11.24 4.54 13.73
N ILE A 125 11.98 4.39 12.63
CA ILE A 125 11.43 4.52 11.28
C ILE A 125 10.32 3.49 11.08
N MET A 126 10.55 2.22 11.40
CA MET A 126 9.56 1.16 11.26
C MET A 126 8.32 1.41 12.11
N ILE A 127 8.45 1.89 13.33
CA ILE A 127 7.31 2.24 14.18
C ILE A 127 6.49 3.39 13.57
N ILE A 128 7.16 4.42 13.04
CA ILE A 128 6.46 5.55 12.38
C ILE A 128 5.69 5.05 11.16
N PHE A 129 6.34 4.33 10.25
CA PHE A 129 5.72 3.86 9.02
C PHE A 129 4.64 2.80 9.31
N GLY A 130 4.90 1.87 10.22
CA GLY A 130 3.90 0.91 10.68
C GLY A 130 2.66 1.58 11.30
N SER A 131 2.88 2.66 12.06
CA SER A 131 1.75 3.44 12.62
C SER A 131 0.95 4.15 11.53
N LEU A 132 1.60 4.69 10.50
CA LEU A 132 0.91 5.33 9.37
C LEU A 132 0.06 4.33 8.59
N GLY A 133 0.61 3.16 8.24
CA GLY A 133 -0.13 2.09 7.59
C GLY A 133 -1.23 1.52 8.48
N GLY A 134 -0.89 1.18 9.73
CA GLY A 134 -1.79 0.52 10.67
C GLY A 134 -2.95 1.37 11.13
N PHE A 135 -2.76 2.64 11.47
CA PHE A 135 -3.82 3.48 12.03
C PHE A 135 -4.46 4.42 11.02
N LEU A 136 -3.68 5.01 10.10
CA LEU A 136 -4.22 5.92 9.09
C LEU A 136 -4.69 5.18 7.84
N GLY A 137 -4.23 3.93 7.64
CA GLY A 137 -4.51 3.16 6.44
C GLY A 137 -3.85 3.76 5.20
N TRP A 138 -2.69 4.43 5.38
CA TRP A 138 -1.90 4.91 4.28
C TRP A 138 -1.19 3.74 3.61
N ASN A 139 -1.27 3.68 2.30
CA ASN A 139 -0.59 2.67 1.50
C ASN A 139 0.10 3.36 0.31
N GLU A 140 -0.67 3.90 -0.63
CA GLU A 140 -0.12 4.60 -1.78
C GLU A 140 0.51 5.94 -1.42
N GLN A 141 -0.01 6.61 -0.40
CA GLN A 141 0.48 7.91 0.09
C GLN A 141 1.90 7.85 0.66
N ILE A 142 2.37 6.65 1.02
CA ILE A 142 3.72 6.48 1.57
C ILE A 142 4.82 6.47 0.49
N VAL A 143 4.47 6.15 -0.75
CA VAL A 143 5.42 5.99 -1.87
C VAL A 143 6.36 7.19 -2.04
N PRO A 144 5.90 8.46 -1.98
CA PRO A 144 6.78 9.61 -2.08
C PRO A 144 7.79 9.76 -0.94
N PHE A 145 7.54 9.15 0.22
CA PHE A 145 8.45 9.20 1.39
C PHE A 145 9.56 8.16 1.33
N ILE A 146 9.38 7.08 0.55
CA ILE A 146 10.36 5.99 0.44
C ILE A 146 11.77 6.50 0.08
N PRO A 147 11.98 7.38 -0.92
CA PRO A 147 13.30 7.87 -1.26
C PRO A 147 14.02 8.60 -0.11
N ILE A 148 13.27 9.23 0.80
CA ILE A 148 13.81 9.91 1.97
C ILE A 148 14.36 8.88 2.96
N VAL A 149 13.56 7.84 3.24
CA VAL A 149 13.99 6.74 4.11
C VAL A 149 15.19 6.02 3.53
N LEU A 150 15.19 5.74 2.21
CA LEU A 150 16.32 5.10 1.54
C LEU A 150 17.60 5.91 1.70
N SER A 151 17.56 7.23 1.48
CA SER A 151 18.73 8.09 1.64
C SER A 151 19.27 8.08 3.08
N LEU A 152 18.38 8.06 4.08
CA LEU A 152 18.76 7.99 5.48
C LEU A 152 19.37 6.63 5.83
N VAL A 153 18.73 5.52 5.43
CA VAL A 153 19.18 4.15 5.74
C VAL A 153 20.53 3.85 5.08
N LEU A 154 20.72 4.28 3.82
CA LEU A 154 22.02 4.18 3.13
C LEU A 154 23.11 5.01 3.84
N ALA A 155 22.79 6.21 4.31
CA ALA A 155 23.73 7.05 5.06
C ALA A 155 24.09 6.47 6.44
N LEU A 156 23.22 5.63 7.03
CA LEU A 156 23.51 4.86 8.26
C LEU A 156 24.38 3.62 8.00
N GLY A 157 24.74 3.33 6.74
CA GLY A 157 25.62 2.21 6.36
C GLY A 157 24.89 0.89 6.11
N TYR A 158 23.57 0.92 5.90
CA TYR A 158 22.78 -0.25 5.50
C TYR A 158 22.52 -0.26 3.99
N ASP A 159 21.95 -1.34 3.50
CA ASP A 159 21.63 -1.54 2.09
C ASP A 159 20.24 -1.02 1.69
N LEU A 160 20.00 -1.02 0.38
CA LEU A 160 18.72 -0.60 -0.21
C LEU A 160 17.54 -1.48 0.26
N MET A 161 17.77 -2.78 0.44
CA MET A 161 16.72 -3.72 0.88
C MET A 161 16.27 -3.41 2.31
N THR A 162 17.22 -3.09 3.21
CA THR A 162 16.88 -2.61 4.55
C THR A 162 16.03 -1.35 4.51
N GLY A 163 16.34 -0.41 3.61
CA GLY A 163 15.56 0.82 3.47
C GLY A 163 14.13 0.58 2.98
N ILE A 164 13.94 -0.30 1.99
CA ILE A 164 12.62 -0.71 1.51
C ILE A 164 11.85 -1.46 2.60
N ALA A 165 12.52 -2.35 3.34
CA ALA A 165 11.90 -3.09 4.42
C ALA A 165 11.43 -2.19 5.57
N CYS A 166 12.24 -1.18 5.94
CA CYS A 166 11.90 -0.22 7.00
C CYS A 166 10.80 0.77 6.60
N SER A 167 10.46 0.90 5.33
CA SER A 167 9.42 1.81 4.84
C SER A 167 8.24 1.06 4.24
N ALA A 168 8.36 0.62 3.00
CA ALA A 168 7.25 0.04 2.26
C ALA A 168 6.76 -1.29 2.85
N MET A 169 7.68 -2.21 3.24
CA MET A 169 7.27 -3.53 3.69
C MET A 169 6.54 -3.47 5.03
N ILE A 170 7.06 -2.71 6.01
CA ILE A 170 6.42 -2.58 7.32
C ILE A 170 5.06 -1.90 7.18
N ASP A 171 4.95 -0.86 6.35
CA ASP A 171 3.71 -0.14 6.10
C ASP A 171 2.63 -1.04 5.49
N MET A 172 2.95 -1.80 4.45
CA MET A 172 2.01 -2.72 3.80
C MET A 172 1.50 -3.82 4.74
N ILE A 173 2.38 -4.33 5.60
CA ILE A 173 2.00 -5.35 6.60
C ILE A 173 1.10 -4.73 7.66
N SER A 174 1.49 -3.58 8.21
CA SER A 174 0.69 -2.87 9.21
C SER A 174 -0.68 -2.46 8.65
N PHE A 175 -0.74 -2.01 7.39
CA PHE A 175 -1.99 -1.72 6.68
C PHE A 175 -2.90 -2.95 6.60
N SER A 176 -2.34 -4.14 6.33
CA SER A 176 -3.10 -5.40 6.20
C SER A 176 -3.74 -5.82 7.54
N PHE A 177 -3.09 -5.53 8.66
CA PHE A 177 -3.60 -5.81 10.01
C PHE A 177 -4.26 -4.59 10.68
N SER A 178 -4.50 -3.53 9.94
CA SER A 178 -5.03 -2.27 10.46
C SER A 178 -6.32 -2.47 11.26
N PRO A 179 -6.43 -1.91 12.47
CA PRO A 179 -7.66 -1.89 13.23
C PRO A 179 -8.62 -0.76 12.82
N THR A 180 -8.14 0.29 12.17
CA THR A 180 -8.87 1.55 11.93
C THR A 180 -8.91 2.00 10.48
N SER A 181 -8.31 1.25 9.56
CA SER A 181 -8.34 1.64 8.14
C SER A 181 -9.78 1.71 7.61
N VAL A 182 -10.17 2.87 7.15
CA VAL A 182 -11.49 3.08 6.53
C VAL A 182 -11.62 2.29 5.24
N TYR A 183 -10.54 2.18 4.47
CA TYR A 183 -10.52 1.53 3.16
C TYR A 183 -10.67 0.00 3.21
N THR A 184 -10.16 -0.63 4.25
CA THR A 184 -10.22 -2.09 4.42
C THR A 184 -11.28 -2.48 5.45
N VAL A 185 -11.08 -2.07 6.69
CA VAL A 185 -11.94 -2.44 7.83
C VAL A 185 -13.28 -1.73 7.76
N GLY A 186 -13.29 -0.43 7.44
CA GLY A 186 -14.50 0.37 7.36
C GLY A 186 -15.47 -0.19 6.30
N ILE A 187 -14.99 -0.35 5.07
CA ILE A 187 -15.80 -0.89 3.96
C ILE A 187 -16.23 -2.33 4.25
N SER A 188 -15.34 -3.17 4.80
CA SER A 188 -15.69 -4.56 5.12
C SER A 188 -16.78 -4.64 6.19
N HIS A 189 -16.74 -3.78 7.22
CA HIS A 189 -17.78 -3.73 8.24
C HIS A 189 -19.10 -3.17 7.71
N GLU A 190 -19.04 -2.18 6.81
CA GLU A 190 -20.23 -1.65 6.15
C GLU A 190 -20.91 -2.73 5.30
N VAL A 191 -20.16 -3.47 4.49
CA VAL A 191 -20.68 -4.57 3.66
C VAL A 191 -21.22 -5.74 4.51
N ALA A 192 -20.55 -6.05 5.63
CA ALA A 192 -20.94 -7.11 6.56
C ALA A 192 -22.00 -6.68 7.58
N GLU A 193 -22.46 -5.40 7.53
CA GLU A 193 -23.45 -4.83 8.44
C GLU A 193 -23.03 -4.87 9.92
N LEU A 194 -21.71 -4.93 10.17
CA LEU A 194 -21.15 -4.93 11.51
C LEU A 194 -20.96 -3.51 12.05
N PRO A 195 -20.97 -3.34 13.39
CA PRO A 195 -20.62 -2.06 13.99
C PRO A 195 -19.22 -1.62 13.54
N MET A 196 -19.07 -0.32 13.19
CA MET A 196 -17.79 0.23 12.73
C MET A 196 -16.67 -0.08 13.72
N PHE A 197 -15.55 -0.57 13.19
CA PHE A 197 -14.37 -0.95 13.97
C PHE A 197 -14.61 -2.01 15.05
N SER A 198 -15.65 -2.84 14.92
CA SER A 198 -15.82 -4.02 15.77
C SER A 198 -14.60 -4.93 15.67
N GLY A 199 -14.16 -5.51 16.79
CA GLY A 199 -12.94 -6.32 16.85
C GLY A 199 -11.64 -5.50 16.87
N PHE A 200 -11.69 -4.18 17.14
CA PHE A 200 -10.52 -3.30 17.24
C PHE A 200 -9.40 -3.90 18.09
N ALA A 201 -9.71 -4.37 19.31
CA ALA A 201 -8.71 -4.90 20.23
C ALA A 201 -7.99 -6.14 19.66
N PHE A 202 -8.73 -7.04 19.01
CA PHE A 202 -8.15 -8.23 18.37
C PHE A 202 -7.21 -7.84 17.21
N ARG A 203 -7.65 -6.92 16.35
CA ARG A 203 -6.83 -6.42 15.23
C ARG A 203 -5.60 -5.66 15.72
N LEU A 204 -5.73 -4.88 16.79
CA LEU A 204 -4.60 -4.17 17.40
C LEU A 204 -3.54 -5.15 17.93
N ILE A 205 -3.96 -6.23 18.59
CA ILE A 205 -3.02 -7.28 19.03
C ILE A 205 -2.31 -7.90 17.83
N LEU A 206 -3.06 -8.24 16.77
CA LEU A 206 -2.47 -8.80 15.55
C LEU A 206 -1.48 -7.82 14.89
N LEU A 207 -1.82 -6.54 14.81
CA LEU A 207 -0.93 -5.50 14.31
C LEU A 207 0.37 -5.44 15.11
N CYS A 208 0.27 -5.36 16.45
CA CYS A 208 1.45 -5.31 17.31
C CYS A 208 2.34 -6.56 17.18
N VAL A 209 1.73 -7.73 17.06
CA VAL A 209 2.47 -9.00 16.87
C VAL A 209 3.14 -9.03 15.50
N ALA A 210 2.42 -8.65 14.43
CA ALA A 210 2.97 -8.62 13.08
C ALA A 210 4.13 -7.63 12.97
N ASP A 211 3.94 -6.40 13.45
CA ASP A 211 4.98 -5.37 13.46
C ASP A 211 6.20 -5.79 14.27
N PHE A 212 6.00 -6.40 15.43
CA PHE A 212 7.10 -6.92 16.25
C PHE A 212 7.92 -7.99 15.51
N ILE A 213 7.25 -8.94 14.85
CA ILE A 213 7.90 -10.01 14.08
C ILE A 213 8.73 -9.39 12.93
N ILE A 214 8.14 -8.45 12.20
CA ILE A 214 8.82 -7.79 11.07
C ILE A 214 10.00 -6.96 11.55
N ILE A 215 9.85 -6.20 12.62
CA ILE A 215 10.95 -5.41 13.19
C ILE A 215 12.12 -6.33 13.56
N LEU A 216 11.87 -7.45 14.23
CA LEU A 216 12.91 -8.43 14.56
C LEU A 216 13.57 -9.02 13.31
N TYR A 217 12.76 -9.37 12.31
CA TYR A 217 13.27 -9.92 11.05
C TYR A 217 14.18 -8.93 10.32
N VAL A 218 13.73 -7.68 10.18
CA VAL A 218 14.50 -6.62 9.49
C VAL A 218 15.78 -6.29 10.25
N LEU A 219 15.73 -6.20 11.58
CA LEU A 219 16.93 -5.97 12.39
C LEU A 219 17.95 -7.11 12.26
N ARG A 220 17.46 -8.36 12.23
CA ARG A 220 18.35 -9.51 12.05
C ARG A 220 19.04 -9.48 10.68
N TYR A 221 18.27 -9.13 9.63
CA TYR A 221 18.80 -8.94 8.29
C TYR A 221 19.82 -7.78 8.23
N ALA A 222 19.45 -6.63 8.78
CA ALA A 222 20.27 -5.42 8.79
C ALA A 222 21.63 -5.63 9.50
N ARG A 223 21.66 -6.41 10.58
CA ARG A 223 22.91 -6.80 11.24
C ARG A 223 23.81 -7.65 10.35
N GLY A 224 23.24 -8.55 9.56
CA GLY A 224 23.99 -9.40 8.62
C GLY A 224 24.60 -8.62 7.46
N VAL A 225 23.96 -7.53 7.04
CA VAL A 225 24.42 -6.68 5.93
C VAL A 225 25.50 -5.70 6.37
N ARG A 226 25.45 -5.24 7.61
CA ARG A 226 26.38 -4.24 8.14
C ARG A 226 27.73 -4.84 8.55
N ASN A 227 27.83 -6.14 8.77
CA ASN A 227 29.08 -6.86 9.08
C ASN A 227 29.82 -7.24 7.80
#